data_6a3ed2d905c50892a2b80b2fd5dfb6b1
#
_entry.id   6a3ed2d905c50892a2b80b2fd5dfb6b1
#
_cell.length_a   1.000
_cell.length_b   1.000
_cell.length_c   1.000
_cell.angle_alpha   90.00
_cell.angle_beta   90.00
_cell.angle_gamma   90.00
#
_symmetry.space_group_name_H-M   'P 1'
#
loop_
_entity.id
_entity.type
_entity.pdbx_description
1 polymer ?
#
loop_
_entity_poly.entity_id
_entity_poly.type
_entity_poly.pdbx_seq_one_letter_code
_entity_poly.pdbx_strand_id
1 'polypeptide(L)'
;ENSKSKLKIMNRKPMKVNTGEYKTWFEAAAVADFLGMFSWNGISEASIRQGCSGFGRMRHEDVRLSSKISLAEDFSPGLCPKFNSEGEVSGDSLTLIENGKLKNTLVSSRSAKEYNLDSNYAESGEYLRSPRMSPGNLSHSKVLKELDKGLYLSNIHYLNWSDNSGGRITGLTRYACFWVENGEIVAPIKTMRFDDSFYNFFGNQLLEVENKLTVVPETSTYEKRSLGATTCPGILVNSFALTL
;
A
#
# COMPACT_ATOMS: atom_id res chain seq x y z
N GLU A 1 -1.06 22.82 -10.62
CA GLU A 1 -0.57 22.67 -12.02
C GLU A 1 -0.57 21.20 -12.48
N ASN A 2 -0.12 20.24 -11.66
CA ASN A 2 -0.05 18.81 -12.01
C ASN A 2 -1.45 18.23 -12.35
N SER A 3 -2.49 18.55 -11.61
CA SER A 3 -3.86 18.08 -11.87
C SER A 3 -4.43 18.61 -13.19
N LYS A 4 -4.14 19.87 -13.56
CA LYS A 4 -4.59 20.45 -14.83
C LYS A 4 -3.94 19.79 -16.05
N SER A 5 -2.66 19.41 -15.95
CA SER A 5 -1.97 18.71 -17.04
C SER A 5 -2.52 17.28 -17.21
N LYS A 6 -2.75 16.57 -16.12
CA LYS A 6 -3.39 15.23 -16.16
C LYS A 6 -4.79 15.28 -16.76
N LEU A 7 -5.63 16.26 -16.38
CA LEU A 7 -6.96 16.43 -16.94
C LEU A 7 -6.96 16.63 -18.46
N LYS A 8 -5.99 17.36 -19.01
CA LYS A 8 -5.85 17.51 -20.47
C LYS A 8 -5.54 16.17 -21.16
N ILE A 9 -4.73 15.33 -20.53
CA ILE A 9 -4.40 14.01 -21.06
C ILE A 9 -5.60 13.08 -20.94
N MET A 10 -6.33 13.11 -19.83
CA MET A 10 -7.53 12.28 -19.60
C MET A 10 -8.63 12.50 -20.63
N ASN A 11 -8.67 13.66 -21.29
CA ASN A 11 -9.60 13.95 -22.39
C ASN A 11 -9.20 13.26 -23.72
N ARG A 12 -8.02 12.64 -23.80
CA ARG A 12 -7.63 11.86 -24.97
C ARG A 12 -8.40 10.54 -24.99
N LYS A 13 -8.47 9.92 -26.18
CA LYS A 13 -9.07 8.58 -26.34
C LYS A 13 -8.31 7.56 -25.47
N PRO A 14 -8.97 6.84 -24.57
CA PRO A 14 -8.31 5.83 -23.75
C PRO A 14 -7.73 4.71 -24.58
N MET A 15 -6.50 4.32 -24.27
CA MET A 15 -5.80 3.20 -24.89
C MET A 15 -6.23 1.89 -24.24
N LYS A 16 -6.44 0.86 -25.05
CA LYS A 16 -6.62 -0.52 -24.56
C LYS A 16 -5.23 -1.12 -24.34
N VAL A 17 -4.94 -1.50 -23.11
CA VAL A 17 -3.76 -2.29 -22.75
C VAL A 17 -4.16 -3.76 -22.77
N ASN A 18 -3.28 -4.65 -23.22
CA ASN A 18 -3.53 -6.09 -23.15
C ASN A 18 -3.26 -6.62 -21.73
N THR A 19 -3.74 -7.83 -21.45
CA THR A 19 -3.33 -8.57 -20.27
C THR A 19 -1.84 -8.90 -20.35
N GLY A 20 -1.16 -8.93 -19.20
CA GLY A 20 0.27 -9.17 -19.15
C GLY A 20 0.94 -8.46 -17.97
N GLU A 21 2.24 -8.53 -17.91
CA GLU A 21 3.06 -7.90 -16.89
C GLU A 21 3.71 -6.64 -17.43
N TYR A 22 3.68 -5.57 -16.63
CA TYR A 22 4.15 -4.26 -17.04
C TYR A 22 5.00 -3.61 -15.94
N LYS A 23 6.08 -2.98 -16.35
CA LYS A 23 6.77 -2.02 -15.51
C LYS A 23 5.77 -0.93 -15.11
N THR A 24 5.67 -0.65 -13.83
CA THR A 24 4.58 0.19 -13.30
C THR A 24 5.10 1.16 -12.26
N TRP A 25 4.68 2.40 -12.40
CA TRP A 25 4.76 3.41 -11.36
C TRP A 25 3.42 3.51 -10.63
N PHE A 26 3.46 3.41 -9.30
CA PHE A 26 2.33 3.71 -8.42
C PHE A 26 2.55 5.03 -7.71
N GLU A 27 1.63 5.98 -7.86
CA GLU A 27 1.63 7.17 -7.01
C GLU A 27 1.32 6.83 -5.54
N ALA A 28 1.66 7.72 -4.64
CA ALA A 28 1.44 7.54 -3.21
C ALA A 28 -0.02 7.18 -2.86
N ALA A 29 -1.02 7.69 -3.59
CA ALA A 29 -2.41 7.33 -3.35
C ALA A 29 -2.69 5.85 -3.66
N ALA A 30 -2.13 5.30 -4.75
CA ALA A 30 -2.24 3.87 -5.06
C ALA A 30 -1.47 3.00 -4.05
N VAL A 31 -0.31 3.47 -3.57
CA VAL A 31 0.44 2.79 -2.50
C VAL A 31 -0.36 2.79 -1.20
N ALA A 32 -1.02 3.90 -0.86
CA ALA A 32 -1.89 3.99 0.32
C ALA A 32 -3.06 2.99 0.25
N ASP A 33 -3.65 2.80 -0.93
CA ASP A 33 -4.71 1.80 -1.14
C ASP A 33 -4.18 0.37 -0.85
N PHE A 34 -2.96 0.03 -1.32
CA PHE A 34 -2.33 -1.26 -0.99
C PHE A 34 -2.03 -1.41 0.50
N LEU A 35 -1.52 -0.36 1.16
CA LEU A 35 -1.28 -0.37 2.61
C LEU A 35 -2.59 -0.49 3.39
N GLY A 36 -3.69 0.05 2.87
CA GLY A 36 -5.03 -0.14 3.41
C GLY A 36 -5.44 -1.61 3.48
N MET A 37 -5.03 -2.43 2.50
CA MET A 37 -5.28 -3.88 2.53
C MET A 37 -4.57 -4.58 3.69
N PHE A 38 -3.47 -4.03 4.21
CA PHE A 38 -2.78 -4.58 5.39
C PHE A 38 -3.62 -4.43 6.67
N SER A 39 -4.58 -3.50 6.70
CA SER A 39 -5.57 -3.37 7.78
C SER A 39 -6.67 -4.44 7.72
N TRP A 40 -6.86 -5.09 6.58
CA TRP A 40 -7.92 -6.08 6.39
C TRP A 40 -7.34 -7.49 6.43
N ASN A 41 -7.34 -8.12 7.61
CA ASN A 41 -6.72 -9.42 7.87
C ASN A 41 -5.26 -9.51 7.43
N GLY A 42 -4.54 -8.40 7.46
CA GLY A 42 -3.14 -8.34 7.08
C GLY A 42 -2.22 -8.42 8.30
N ILE A 43 -1.80 -7.27 8.81
CA ILE A 43 -0.77 -7.16 9.85
C ILE A 43 -1.29 -7.38 11.28
N SER A 44 -2.48 -7.92 11.43
CA SER A 44 -3.11 -8.29 12.69
C SER A 44 -2.47 -9.54 13.31
N GLU A 45 -2.14 -9.50 14.59
CA GLU A 45 -1.64 -10.66 15.33
C GLU A 45 -2.67 -11.80 15.34
N ALA A 46 -3.93 -11.47 15.61
CA ALA A 46 -5.00 -12.46 15.62
C ALA A 46 -5.13 -13.16 14.26
N SER A 47 -5.13 -12.40 13.16
CA SER A 47 -5.25 -12.95 11.80
C SER A 47 -4.07 -13.85 11.42
N ILE A 48 -2.85 -13.50 11.83
CA ILE A 48 -1.66 -14.32 11.61
C ILE A 48 -1.76 -15.63 12.39
N ARG A 49 -2.17 -15.58 13.68
CA ARG A 49 -2.35 -16.77 14.53
C ARG A 49 -3.42 -17.72 14.02
N GLN A 50 -4.47 -17.16 13.43
CA GLN A 50 -5.58 -17.91 12.84
C GLN A 50 -5.28 -18.45 11.43
N GLY A 51 -4.10 -18.16 10.87
CA GLY A 51 -3.74 -18.58 9.51
C GLY A 51 -4.47 -17.82 8.39
N CYS A 52 -5.08 -16.66 8.72
CA CYS A 52 -5.89 -15.87 7.80
C CYS A 52 -5.16 -14.64 7.24
N SER A 53 -3.83 -14.57 7.36
CA SER A 53 -3.04 -13.41 6.96
C SER A 53 -1.94 -13.77 5.98
N GLY A 54 -1.79 -12.96 4.93
CA GLY A 54 -0.65 -13.01 4.03
C GLY A 54 0.70 -12.79 4.73
N PHE A 55 0.74 -12.08 5.85
CA PHE A 55 1.96 -11.86 6.66
C PHE A 55 2.41 -13.10 7.44
N GLY A 56 1.58 -14.14 7.50
CA GLY A 56 1.98 -15.45 8.06
C GLY A 56 3.23 -16.01 7.41
N ARG A 57 3.42 -15.83 6.10
CA ARG A 57 4.62 -16.26 5.38
C ARG A 57 5.89 -15.52 5.83
N MET A 58 5.80 -14.23 6.17
CA MET A 58 6.93 -13.49 6.72
C MET A 58 7.33 -14.01 8.10
N ARG A 59 6.37 -14.50 8.89
CA ARG A 59 6.61 -15.03 10.24
C ARG A 59 7.13 -16.46 10.23
N HIS A 60 6.59 -17.33 9.38
CA HIS A 60 6.82 -18.78 9.44
C HIS A 60 7.76 -19.31 8.37
N GLU A 61 7.87 -18.62 7.21
CA GLU A 61 8.65 -19.06 6.05
C GLU A 61 9.88 -18.18 5.77
N ASP A 62 10.18 -17.19 6.63
CA ASP A 62 11.22 -16.16 6.42
C ASP A 62 11.13 -15.43 5.06
N VAL A 63 9.94 -15.39 4.46
CA VAL A 63 9.69 -14.60 3.26
C VAL A 63 9.81 -13.13 3.62
N ARG A 64 10.42 -12.33 2.73
CA ARG A 64 10.70 -10.93 2.99
C ARG A 64 10.19 -10.05 1.86
N LEU A 65 9.86 -8.82 2.18
CA LEU A 65 9.73 -7.75 1.22
C LEU A 65 11.11 -7.23 0.81
N SER A 66 11.16 -6.31 -0.14
CA SER A 66 12.39 -5.60 -0.48
C SER A 66 12.98 -4.89 0.75
N SER A 67 14.30 -4.89 0.89
CA SER A 67 14.98 -4.12 1.94
C SER A 67 14.74 -2.60 1.86
N LYS A 68 14.19 -2.11 0.75
CA LYS A 68 13.75 -0.73 0.58
C LYS A 68 12.42 -0.42 1.29
N ILE A 69 11.72 -1.44 1.83
CA ILE A 69 10.43 -1.28 2.50
C ILE A 69 10.63 -1.28 4.02
N SER A 70 10.25 -0.17 4.64
CA SER A 70 10.04 -0.07 6.08
C SER A 70 8.69 0.61 6.34
N LEU A 71 7.91 0.05 7.26
CA LEU A 71 6.56 0.50 7.60
C LEU A 71 6.42 0.59 9.12
N ALA A 72 5.86 1.66 9.60
CA ALA A 72 5.52 1.85 11.00
C ALA A 72 4.08 2.34 11.14
N GLU A 73 3.47 2.09 12.29
CA GLU A 73 2.35 2.87 12.79
C GLU A 73 2.96 4.10 13.49
N ASP A 74 2.72 5.30 12.99
CA ASP A 74 3.36 6.54 13.48
C ASP A 74 2.31 7.59 13.83
N PHE A 75 2.11 7.81 15.12
CA PHE A 75 1.16 8.79 15.66
C PHE A 75 1.78 10.17 15.90
N SER A 76 3.10 10.33 15.74
CA SER A 76 3.80 11.59 16.02
C SER A 76 3.34 12.78 15.17
N PRO A 77 2.85 12.58 13.91
CA PRO A 77 2.31 13.69 13.11
C PRO A 77 0.93 14.19 13.57
N GLY A 78 0.26 13.51 14.50
CA GLY A 78 -1.06 13.91 15.00
C GLY A 78 -2.20 13.76 13.97
N LEU A 79 -2.07 12.86 13.00
CA LEU A 79 -3.07 12.63 11.95
C LEU A 79 -4.29 11.85 12.45
N CYS A 80 -4.15 11.12 13.55
CA CYS A 80 -5.24 10.50 14.28
C CYS A 80 -4.93 10.49 15.79
N PRO A 81 -5.95 10.27 16.65
CA PRO A 81 -5.73 10.13 18.11
C PRO A 81 -4.78 8.97 18.42
N LYS A 82 -3.92 9.13 19.44
CA LYS A 82 -3.08 8.03 19.93
C LYS A 82 -3.83 6.96 20.71
N PHE A 83 -5.02 7.27 21.19
CA PHE A 83 -5.86 6.31 21.90
C PHE A 83 -6.76 5.55 20.94
N ASN A 84 -6.99 4.28 21.23
CA ASN A 84 -7.91 3.41 20.50
C ASN A 84 -9.36 3.59 20.98
N SER A 85 -10.28 2.81 20.43
CA SER A 85 -11.72 2.86 20.79
C SER A 85 -12.01 2.48 22.24
N GLU A 86 -11.09 1.76 22.90
CA GLU A 86 -11.19 1.39 24.32
C GLU A 86 -10.55 2.45 25.27
N GLY A 87 -10.00 3.53 24.72
CA GLY A 87 -9.32 4.58 25.46
C GLY A 87 -7.88 4.26 25.86
N GLU A 88 -7.32 3.17 25.36
CA GLU A 88 -5.94 2.78 25.61
C GLU A 88 -4.99 3.60 24.73
N VAL A 89 -3.88 4.07 25.29
CA VAL A 89 -2.94 4.97 24.63
C VAL A 89 -1.77 4.20 24.07
N SER A 90 -1.59 4.26 22.76
CA SER A 90 -0.44 3.69 22.03
C SER A 90 0.83 4.53 22.25
N GLY A 91 2.00 3.94 22.00
CA GLY A 91 3.26 4.69 21.89
C GLY A 91 3.25 5.67 20.71
N ASP A 92 4.30 6.50 20.59
CA ASP A 92 4.43 7.45 19.49
C ASP A 92 4.59 6.77 18.15
N SER A 93 5.30 5.65 18.11
CA SER A 93 5.51 4.86 16.92
C SER A 93 5.74 3.38 17.23
N LEU A 94 5.29 2.50 16.32
CA LEU A 94 5.52 1.06 16.35
C LEU A 94 6.08 0.63 14.99
N THR A 95 7.33 0.19 14.95
CA THR A 95 7.91 -0.39 13.72
C THR A 95 7.26 -1.74 13.43
N LEU A 96 6.61 -1.86 12.29
CA LEU A 96 5.93 -3.08 11.83
C LEU A 96 6.82 -3.89 10.90
N ILE A 97 7.39 -3.22 9.89
CA ILE A 97 8.34 -3.79 8.93
C ILE A 97 9.60 -2.94 8.94
N GLU A 98 10.75 -3.57 9.02
CA GLU A 98 12.05 -2.93 8.95
C GLU A 98 12.93 -3.61 7.89
N ASN A 99 13.34 -2.84 6.87
CA ASN A 99 14.16 -3.34 5.78
C ASN A 99 13.62 -4.67 5.20
N GLY A 100 12.32 -4.70 4.93
CA GLY A 100 11.60 -5.85 4.38
C GLY A 100 11.30 -6.99 5.34
N LYS A 101 11.69 -6.90 6.61
CA LYS A 101 11.45 -7.94 7.63
C LYS A 101 10.30 -7.54 8.55
N LEU A 102 9.39 -8.46 8.83
CA LEU A 102 8.36 -8.29 9.84
C LEU A 102 9.02 -8.20 11.24
N LYS A 103 8.77 -7.13 11.97
CA LYS A 103 9.27 -6.88 13.33
C LYS A 103 8.19 -7.03 14.37
N ASN A 104 7.07 -6.35 14.15
CA ASN A 104 5.92 -6.38 15.03
C ASN A 104 4.65 -6.50 14.22
N THR A 105 3.60 -6.90 14.89
CA THR A 105 2.22 -6.91 14.39
C THR A 105 1.37 -6.01 15.27
N LEU A 106 0.17 -5.72 14.83
CA LEU A 106 -0.80 -5.03 15.65
C LEU A 106 -1.40 -6.02 16.65
N VAL A 107 -1.24 -5.71 17.94
CA VAL A 107 -1.68 -6.56 19.07
C VAL A 107 -2.64 -5.75 19.93
N SER A 108 -3.93 -6.06 19.87
CA SER A 108 -4.94 -5.50 20.74
C SER A 108 -4.83 -6.08 22.17
N SER A 109 -5.42 -5.41 23.15
CA SER A 109 -5.47 -5.94 24.53
C SER A 109 -6.21 -7.27 24.62
N ARG A 110 -7.19 -7.51 23.71
CA ARG A 110 -7.85 -8.80 23.57
C ARG A 110 -6.88 -9.89 23.12
N SER A 111 -6.18 -9.68 22.01
CA SER A 111 -5.22 -10.64 21.46
C SER A 111 -4.04 -10.87 22.40
N ALA A 112 -3.57 -9.82 23.06
CA ALA A 112 -2.54 -9.94 24.08
C ALA A 112 -2.94 -10.93 25.18
N LYS A 113 -4.16 -10.80 25.69
CA LYS A 113 -4.70 -11.71 26.71
C LYS A 113 -4.94 -13.12 26.17
N GLU A 114 -5.49 -13.26 24.96
CA GLU A 114 -5.81 -14.53 24.32
C GLU A 114 -4.54 -15.35 24.03
N TYR A 115 -3.48 -14.71 23.56
CA TYR A 115 -2.24 -15.37 23.12
C TYR A 115 -1.07 -15.22 24.09
N ASN A 116 -1.30 -14.63 25.27
CA ASN A 116 -0.27 -14.37 26.29
C ASN A 116 0.92 -13.57 25.74
N LEU A 117 0.61 -12.40 25.18
CA LEU A 117 1.55 -11.44 24.59
C LEU A 117 1.41 -10.07 25.25
N ASP A 118 2.39 -9.18 24.99
CA ASP A 118 2.28 -7.77 25.34
C ASP A 118 1.43 -7.04 24.28
N SER A 119 0.44 -6.25 24.74
CA SER A 119 -0.33 -5.38 23.87
C SER A 119 0.51 -4.19 23.41
N ASN A 120 0.35 -3.78 22.17
CA ASN A 120 0.79 -2.46 21.71
C ASN A 120 -0.36 -1.48 21.55
N TYR A 121 -1.50 -1.81 22.17
CA TYR A 121 -2.71 -0.99 22.23
C TYR A 121 -3.28 -0.66 20.83
N ALA A 122 -3.14 -1.60 19.92
CA ALA A 122 -3.84 -1.53 18.64
C ALA A 122 -5.36 -1.49 18.84
N GLU A 123 -6.09 -1.03 17.83
CA GLU A 123 -7.55 -1.14 17.83
C GLU A 123 -8.00 -2.58 18.03
N SER A 124 -9.22 -2.78 18.54
CA SER A 124 -9.80 -4.11 18.75
C SER A 124 -9.81 -4.98 17.48
N GLY A 125 -9.93 -4.36 16.30
CA GLY A 125 -9.83 -5.02 14.99
C GLY A 125 -8.42 -5.10 14.42
N GLU A 126 -7.41 -4.63 15.13
CA GLU A 126 -5.99 -4.69 14.75
C GLU A 126 -5.70 -4.15 13.34
N TYR A 127 -6.28 -2.98 13.01
CA TYR A 127 -6.07 -2.27 11.76
C TYR A 127 -5.16 -1.04 11.92
N LEU A 128 -4.53 -0.64 10.82
CA LEU A 128 -3.66 0.54 10.76
C LEU A 128 -4.48 1.84 10.88
N ARG A 129 -3.99 2.79 11.68
CA ARG A 129 -4.63 4.10 11.89
C ARG A 129 -3.80 5.26 11.35
N SER A 130 -2.47 5.14 11.42
CA SER A 130 -1.52 6.15 10.95
C SER A 130 -0.29 5.49 10.33
N PRO A 131 -0.45 4.64 9.31
CA PRO A 131 0.67 3.96 8.69
C PRO A 131 1.61 4.95 7.99
N ARG A 132 2.91 4.75 8.21
CA ARG A 132 3.98 5.52 7.59
C ARG A 132 5.00 4.58 6.95
N MET A 133 5.09 4.63 5.63
CA MET A 133 6.15 3.97 4.87
C MET A 133 7.35 4.91 4.70
N SER A 134 8.57 4.40 4.86
CA SER A 134 9.78 5.20 4.71
C SER A 134 10.01 5.64 3.25
N PRO A 135 10.55 6.85 3.02
CA PRO A 135 10.93 7.29 1.68
C PRO A 135 12.18 6.56 1.22
N GLY A 136 12.36 6.48 -0.11
CA GLY A 136 13.56 5.99 -0.77
C GLY A 136 14.41 7.11 -1.38
N ASN A 137 14.98 6.83 -2.57
CA ASN A 137 15.92 7.75 -3.22
C ASN A 137 15.45 8.27 -4.59
N LEU A 138 14.37 7.74 -5.16
CA LEU A 138 13.90 8.16 -6.47
C LEU A 138 13.28 9.56 -6.41
N SER A 139 13.89 10.50 -7.12
CA SER A 139 13.29 11.84 -7.26
C SER A 139 12.04 11.80 -8.14
N HIS A 140 10.99 12.51 -7.72
CA HIS A 140 9.75 12.62 -8.49
C HIS A 140 9.98 13.06 -9.94
N SER A 141 10.91 13.97 -10.17
CA SER A 141 11.26 14.46 -11.52
C SER A 141 11.87 13.39 -12.43
N LYS A 142 12.37 12.30 -11.88
CA LYS A 142 12.97 11.20 -12.65
C LYS A 142 11.99 10.03 -12.90
N VAL A 143 10.83 10.03 -12.27
CA VAL A 143 9.87 8.93 -12.31
C VAL A 143 9.53 8.51 -13.74
N LEU A 144 9.12 9.43 -14.59
CA LEU A 144 8.74 9.11 -15.96
C LEU A 144 9.92 8.59 -16.79
N LYS A 145 11.11 9.16 -16.59
CA LYS A 145 12.33 8.69 -17.23
C LYS A 145 12.71 7.27 -16.81
N GLU A 146 12.62 6.99 -15.50
CA GLU A 146 12.94 5.66 -14.96
C GLU A 146 11.87 4.63 -15.33
N LEU A 147 10.61 5.03 -15.43
CA LEU A 147 9.53 4.19 -15.93
C LEU A 147 9.75 3.84 -17.41
N ASP A 148 10.16 4.81 -18.24
CA ASP A 148 10.43 4.74 -19.68
C ASP A 148 9.21 4.26 -20.46
N LYS A 149 8.81 2.99 -20.34
CA LYS A 149 7.64 2.38 -20.96
C LYS A 149 6.89 1.53 -19.94
N GLY A 150 5.57 1.75 -19.81
CA GLY A 150 4.74 0.98 -18.89
C GLY A 150 3.53 1.75 -18.37
N LEU A 151 3.12 1.43 -17.17
CA LEU A 151 1.91 1.95 -16.54
C LEU A 151 2.25 3.04 -15.51
N TYR A 152 1.51 4.11 -15.55
CA TYR A 152 1.49 5.14 -14.51
C TYR A 152 0.11 5.08 -13.84
N LEU A 153 0.06 4.58 -12.62
CA LEU A 153 -1.18 4.35 -11.88
C LEU A 153 -1.28 5.34 -10.70
N SER A 154 -2.18 6.31 -10.82
CA SER A 154 -2.39 7.27 -9.73
C SER A 154 -3.22 6.69 -8.59
N ASN A 155 -4.18 5.84 -8.91
CA ASN A 155 -5.10 5.20 -7.99
C ASN A 155 -5.44 3.79 -8.46
N ILE A 156 -5.76 2.96 -7.51
CA ILE A 156 -6.38 1.66 -7.71
C ILE A 156 -7.73 1.63 -6.99
N HIS A 157 -8.57 0.67 -7.29
CA HIS A 157 -9.93 0.67 -6.75
C HIS A 157 -10.50 -0.73 -6.61
N TYR A 158 -11.44 -0.88 -5.70
CA TYR A 158 -12.19 -2.11 -5.48
C TYR A 158 -11.28 -3.30 -5.16
N LEU A 159 -10.35 -3.06 -4.23
CA LEU A 159 -9.40 -4.06 -3.82
C LEU A 159 -10.06 -5.16 -2.99
N ASN A 160 -9.55 -6.37 -3.16
CA ASN A 160 -9.91 -7.53 -2.35
C ASN A 160 -8.73 -8.50 -2.29
N TRP A 161 -8.70 -9.37 -1.32
CA TRP A 161 -7.83 -10.52 -1.31
C TRP A 161 -8.34 -11.56 -2.31
N SER A 162 -7.55 -11.91 -3.32
CA SER A 162 -7.83 -13.07 -4.19
C SER A 162 -7.26 -14.36 -3.60
N ASP A 163 -6.16 -14.24 -2.86
CA ASP A 163 -5.58 -15.28 -2.00
C ASP A 163 -4.94 -14.61 -0.79
N ASN A 164 -5.59 -14.71 0.36
CA ASN A 164 -5.14 -14.04 1.57
C ASN A 164 -3.82 -14.63 2.08
N SER A 165 -3.69 -15.96 2.17
CA SER A 165 -2.47 -16.63 2.64
C SER A 165 -1.28 -16.44 1.69
N GLY A 166 -1.52 -16.38 0.38
CA GLY A 166 -0.51 -16.07 -0.63
C GLY A 166 -0.17 -14.59 -0.73
N GLY A 167 -0.90 -13.72 -0.01
CA GLY A 167 -0.71 -12.28 -0.06
C GLY A 167 -1.08 -11.67 -1.42
N ARG A 168 -2.08 -12.26 -2.13
CA ARG A 168 -2.51 -11.79 -3.44
C ARG A 168 -3.69 -10.83 -3.31
N ILE A 169 -3.56 -9.70 -3.99
CA ILE A 169 -4.55 -8.63 -4.03
C ILE A 169 -5.04 -8.48 -5.48
N THR A 170 -6.35 -8.47 -5.65
CA THR A 170 -7.01 -8.13 -6.91
C THR A 170 -7.70 -6.78 -6.79
N GLY A 171 -7.87 -6.11 -7.91
CA GLY A 171 -8.55 -4.82 -7.98
C GLY A 171 -8.61 -4.30 -9.41
N LEU A 172 -8.92 -3.01 -9.53
CA LEU A 172 -9.06 -2.32 -10.81
C LEU A 172 -8.15 -1.09 -10.84
N THR A 173 -7.56 -0.82 -12.00
CA THR A 173 -7.00 0.51 -12.29
C THR A 173 -8.14 1.49 -12.43
N ARG A 174 -8.00 2.72 -11.89
CA ARG A 174 -9.07 3.71 -11.93
C ARG A 174 -8.54 5.13 -11.88
N TYR A 175 -9.34 6.05 -12.35
CA TYR A 175 -9.06 7.49 -12.42
C TYR A 175 -7.88 7.80 -13.36
N ALA A 176 -6.90 8.59 -12.93
CA ALA A 176 -5.79 9.06 -13.73
C ALA A 176 -4.70 7.98 -13.89
N CYS A 177 -5.03 6.92 -14.64
CA CYS A 177 -4.12 5.86 -15.00
C CYS A 177 -3.73 5.99 -16.48
N PHE A 178 -2.42 5.91 -16.76
CA PHE A 178 -1.88 6.27 -18.05
C PHE A 178 -0.91 5.22 -18.58
N TRP A 179 -0.81 5.18 -19.90
CA TRP A 179 0.29 4.55 -20.60
C TRP A 179 1.43 5.55 -20.80
N VAL A 180 2.64 5.12 -20.49
CA VAL A 180 3.87 5.86 -20.67
C VAL A 180 4.72 5.20 -21.74
N GLU A 181 5.34 5.97 -22.63
CA GLU A 181 6.27 5.50 -23.66
C GLU A 181 7.36 6.55 -23.86
N ASN A 182 8.62 6.11 -23.91
CA ASN A 182 9.81 6.98 -23.98
C ASN A 182 9.84 8.05 -22.88
N GLY A 183 9.40 7.70 -21.66
CA GLY A 183 9.36 8.63 -20.54
C GLY A 183 8.30 9.73 -20.61
N GLU A 184 7.31 9.59 -21.50
CA GLU A 184 6.22 10.56 -21.66
C GLU A 184 4.85 9.91 -21.48
N ILE A 185 3.91 10.61 -20.85
CA ILE A 185 2.52 10.15 -20.73
C ILE A 185 1.83 10.31 -22.08
N VAL A 186 1.46 9.18 -22.70
CA VAL A 186 0.86 9.13 -24.06
C VAL A 186 -0.65 9.29 -24.02
N ALA A 187 -1.33 8.45 -23.23
CA ALA A 187 -2.79 8.41 -23.17
C ALA A 187 -3.28 7.82 -21.85
N PRO A 188 -4.55 8.11 -21.46
CA PRO A 188 -5.18 7.36 -20.39
C PRO A 188 -5.40 5.90 -20.86
N ILE A 189 -5.38 4.97 -19.91
CA ILE A 189 -5.73 3.57 -20.18
C ILE A 189 -7.20 3.31 -19.85
N LYS A 190 -7.80 2.33 -20.53
CA LYS A 190 -9.08 1.77 -20.10
C LYS A 190 -8.90 1.09 -18.74
N THR A 191 -9.97 1.06 -17.95
CA THR A 191 -9.98 0.29 -16.70
C THR A 191 -9.61 -1.16 -16.96
N MET A 192 -8.62 -1.64 -16.22
CA MET A 192 -8.09 -3.00 -16.28
C MET A 192 -8.16 -3.65 -14.90
N ARG A 193 -8.41 -4.95 -14.87
CA ARG A 193 -8.27 -5.74 -13.65
C ARG A 193 -6.81 -6.13 -13.45
N PHE A 194 -6.38 -6.17 -12.21
CA PHE A 194 -5.10 -6.74 -11.81
C PHE A 194 -5.31 -7.84 -10.76
N ASP A 195 -4.36 -8.73 -10.67
CA ASP A 195 -4.25 -9.71 -9.60
C ASP A 195 -2.77 -10.04 -9.40
N ASP A 196 -2.20 -9.54 -8.29
CA ASP A 196 -0.78 -9.73 -8.01
C ASP A 196 -0.52 -9.85 -6.51
N SER A 197 0.65 -10.38 -6.14
CA SER A 197 1.04 -10.53 -4.74
C SER A 197 1.79 -9.30 -4.25
N PHE A 198 1.51 -8.87 -3.00
CA PHE A 198 2.31 -7.83 -2.38
C PHE A 198 3.77 -8.28 -2.16
N TYR A 199 4.05 -9.57 -2.08
CA TYR A 199 5.41 -10.11 -2.11
C TYR A 199 6.11 -9.90 -3.43
N ASN A 200 5.35 -9.70 -4.51
CA ASN A 200 5.88 -9.36 -5.81
C ASN A 200 6.18 -7.85 -5.88
N PHE A 201 5.17 -7.00 -5.80
CA PHE A 201 5.35 -5.57 -6.03
C PHE A 201 5.99 -4.79 -4.88
N PHE A 202 5.88 -5.22 -3.59
CA PHE A 202 6.70 -4.70 -2.49
C PHE A 202 7.96 -5.54 -2.22
N GLY A 203 8.16 -6.64 -2.93
CA GLY A 203 9.27 -7.59 -2.79
C GLY A 203 10.23 -7.56 -3.98
N ASN A 204 10.29 -8.68 -4.70
CA ASN A 204 11.32 -8.94 -5.73
C ASN A 204 11.21 -8.03 -6.94
N GLN A 205 10.03 -7.49 -7.26
CA GLN A 205 9.84 -6.61 -8.40
C GLN A 205 9.94 -5.13 -8.03
N LEU A 206 10.14 -4.78 -6.76
CA LEU A 206 10.35 -3.40 -6.35
C LEU A 206 11.70 -2.89 -6.87
N LEU A 207 11.66 -1.92 -7.76
CA LEU A 207 12.87 -1.27 -8.29
C LEU A 207 13.27 -0.09 -7.42
N GLU A 208 12.36 0.87 -7.23
CA GLU A 208 12.66 2.12 -6.53
C GLU A 208 11.48 2.61 -5.69
N VAL A 209 11.83 3.36 -4.66
CA VAL A 209 10.91 4.07 -3.77
C VAL A 209 11.19 5.56 -3.89
N GLU A 210 10.14 6.36 -4.01
CA GLU A 210 10.24 7.82 -4.12
C GLU A 210 10.84 8.44 -2.85
N ASN A 211 11.57 9.52 -3.00
CA ASN A 211 12.16 10.26 -1.87
C ASN A 211 11.19 11.26 -1.21
N LYS A 212 10.00 11.42 -1.78
CA LYS A 212 8.98 12.34 -1.27
C LYS A 212 7.86 11.56 -0.59
N LEU A 213 7.53 11.96 0.62
CA LEU A 213 6.34 11.47 1.33
C LEU A 213 5.11 12.31 0.99
N THR A 214 3.99 11.64 0.80
CA THR A 214 2.68 12.26 0.61
C THR A 214 1.74 11.78 1.70
N VAL A 215 1.01 12.68 2.32
CA VAL A 215 -0.07 12.36 3.25
C VAL A 215 -1.34 12.11 2.43
N VAL A 216 -1.88 10.92 2.52
CA VAL A 216 -3.13 10.50 1.89
C VAL A 216 -4.17 10.33 3.00
N PRO A 217 -5.08 11.32 3.19
CA PRO A 217 -6.05 11.28 4.27
C PRO A 217 -7.09 10.17 4.03
N GLU A 218 -7.53 9.54 5.11
CA GLU A 218 -8.70 8.67 5.07
C GLU A 218 -9.94 9.52 4.84
N THR A 219 -10.69 9.20 3.80
CA THR A 219 -11.89 9.96 3.40
C THR A 219 -13.17 9.15 3.45
N SER A 220 -13.09 7.88 3.82
CA SER A 220 -14.26 7.01 3.91
C SER A 220 -15.26 7.53 4.94
N THR A 221 -16.53 7.44 4.58
CA THR A 221 -17.67 7.72 5.45
C THR A 221 -18.59 6.50 5.57
N TYR A 222 -18.08 5.33 5.14
CA TYR A 222 -18.85 4.09 5.26
C TYR A 222 -19.11 3.77 6.73
N GLU A 223 -20.36 3.60 7.09
CA GLU A 223 -20.89 3.49 8.46
C GLU A 223 -20.65 4.74 9.33
N LYS A 224 -19.42 5.21 9.41
CA LYS A 224 -18.99 6.41 10.15
C LYS A 224 -17.78 7.05 9.51
N ARG A 225 -17.49 8.30 9.87
CA ARG A 225 -16.24 8.97 9.45
C ARG A 225 -15.06 8.31 10.13
N SER A 226 -14.12 7.77 9.33
CA SER A 226 -12.83 7.30 9.81
C SER A 226 -11.84 8.46 9.91
N LEU A 227 -11.00 8.42 10.93
CA LEU A 227 -9.90 9.37 11.13
C LEU A 227 -8.58 8.71 10.73
N GLY A 228 -7.59 9.53 10.42
CA GLY A 228 -6.26 9.07 10.11
C GLY A 228 -5.83 9.39 8.68
N ALA A 229 -4.64 8.98 8.36
CA ALA A 229 -4.05 9.14 7.05
C ALA A 229 -2.90 8.14 6.87
N THR A 230 -2.65 7.76 5.64
CA THR A 230 -1.44 7.03 5.25
C THR A 230 -0.39 8.01 4.77
N THR A 231 0.80 7.95 5.34
CA THR A 231 1.96 8.73 4.87
C THR A 231 2.90 7.79 4.12
N CYS A 232 2.97 7.93 2.81
CA CYS A 232 3.79 7.03 1.99
C CYS A 232 4.37 7.71 0.74
N PRO A 233 5.44 7.16 0.17
CA PRO A 233 5.97 7.56 -1.13
C PRO A 233 5.28 6.79 -2.26
N GLY A 234 5.51 7.21 -3.51
CA GLY A 234 5.26 6.38 -4.67
C GLY A 234 6.33 5.29 -4.83
N ILE A 235 6.02 4.27 -5.62
CA ILE A 235 6.94 3.15 -5.90
C ILE A 235 7.01 2.83 -7.39
N LEU A 236 8.19 2.42 -7.85
CA LEU A 236 8.43 1.87 -9.19
C LEU A 236 8.68 0.37 -9.10
N VAL A 237 7.92 -0.41 -9.83
CA VAL A 237 8.07 -1.87 -9.89
C VAL A 237 8.39 -2.33 -11.32
N ASN A 238 9.18 -3.39 -11.43
CA ASN A 238 9.57 -3.96 -12.71
C ASN A 238 8.44 -4.72 -13.41
N SER A 239 7.58 -5.36 -12.64
CA SER A 239 6.48 -6.17 -13.13
C SER A 239 5.26 -6.03 -12.25
N PHE A 240 4.10 -5.81 -12.85
CA PHE A 240 2.79 -5.80 -12.23
C PHE A 240 1.76 -6.41 -13.18
N ALA A 241 0.99 -7.37 -12.71
CA ALA A 241 0.15 -8.22 -13.54
C ALA A 241 -1.25 -7.64 -13.78
N LEU A 242 -1.56 -7.26 -15.04
CA LEU A 242 -2.91 -6.98 -15.50
C LEU A 242 -3.55 -8.27 -16.04
N THR A 243 -4.76 -8.61 -15.57
CA THR A 243 -5.41 -9.90 -15.83
C THR A 243 -6.66 -9.82 -16.70
N LEU A 244 -7.37 -8.70 -16.74
CA LEU A 244 -8.55 -8.44 -17.59
C LEU A 244 -8.64 -6.97 -17.94
#